data_1d7ec3d31daa5d4298476fc5001d99eb
#
_entry.id   1d7ec3d31daa5d4298476fc5001d99eb
#
_cell.length_a   1.000
_cell.length_b   1.000
_cell.length_c   1.000
_cell.angle_alpha   90.00
_cell.angle_beta   90.00
_cell.angle_gamma   90.00
#
_symmetry.space_group_name_H-M   'P 1'
#
loop_
_entity.id
_entity.type
_entity.pdbx_description
1 polymer ?
#
loop_
_entity_poly.entity_id
_entity_poly.type
_entity_poly.pdbx_seq_one_letter_code
_entity_poly.pdbx_strand_id
1 'polypeptide(L)'
;MANRIYIRSAAQISVQKPLCEDWMTDPIPHSGEYLRSQDPDFKQFLNPMQARRMGLILKRAIAVSLTALKDAGIECPDAIFTGTGLGCMENTENFLSAMCRDGEEMLPPTYFMMSTHNTISSAVAILLRCHGYNCTYSQKDISFESALLDAFIQLQAGRMDNALVGSHDETTPDTYRLLREAGYFDDTVTAAEASSAFVLSADSGSLNLSKGPLCELADVQILHSP
;
A
#
# COMPACT_ATOMS: atom_id res chain seq x y z
N MET A 1 -3.62 30.49 7.36
CA MET A 1 -4.68 29.51 7.74
C MET A 1 -4.15 28.15 7.33
N ALA A 2 -4.47 27.10 8.07
CA ALA A 2 -4.12 25.75 7.65
C ALA A 2 -4.92 25.37 6.39
N ASN A 3 -4.30 24.64 5.46
CA ASN A 3 -4.98 24.18 4.25
C ASN A 3 -6.04 23.14 4.61
N ARG A 4 -7.15 23.12 3.89
CA ARG A 4 -8.08 21.99 3.91
C ARG A 4 -7.50 20.86 3.08
N ILE A 5 -7.72 19.64 3.53
CA ILE A 5 -7.19 18.46 2.87
C ILE A 5 -8.34 17.61 2.33
N TYR A 6 -8.18 17.15 1.11
CA TYR A 6 -9.20 16.37 0.40
C TYR A 6 -8.64 15.04 -0.09
N ILE A 7 -9.45 14.00 0.00
CA ILE A 7 -9.23 12.73 -0.70
C ILE A 7 -9.79 12.91 -2.12
N ARG A 8 -8.93 12.83 -3.12
CA ARG A 8 -9.27 13.02 -4.54
C ARG A 8 -9.70 11.74 -5.21
N SER A 9 -9.01 10.66 -4.89
CA SER A 9 -9.27 9.34 -5.44
C SER A 9 -8.84 8.26 -4.46
N ALA A 10 -9.36 7.06 -4.66
CA ALA A 10 -9.00 5.87 -3.94
C ALA A 10 -9.03 4.66 -4.87
N ALA A 11 -8.10 3.73 -4.68
CA ALA A 11 -8.07 2.45 -5.36
C ALA A 11 -7.70 1.33 -4.39
N GLN A 12 -8.22 0.13 -4.61
CA GLN A 12 -7.87 -1.04 -3.82
C GLN A 12 -7.77 -2.30 -4.66
N ILE A 13 -6.94 -3.22 -4.19
CA ILE A 13 -6.91 -4.64 -4.52
C ILE A 13 -7.00 -5.36 -3.19
N SER A 14 -8.07 -6.12 -2.99
CA SER A 14 -8.36 -6.82 -1.75
C SER A 14 -9.10 -8.13 -2.06
N VAL A 15 -9.57 -8.78 -1.03
CA VAL A 15 -10.48 -9.94 -1.17
C VAL A 15 -11.82 -9.56 -1.78
N GLN A 16 -12.16 -8.28 -1.78
CA GLN A 16 -13.37 -7.74 -2.37
C GLN A 16 -13.12 -7.26 -3.81
N LYS A 17 -14.21 -7.01 -4.54
CA LYS A 17 -14.17 -6.37 -5.86
C LYS A 17 -13.54 -4.96 -5.77
N PRO A 18 -13.04 -4.42 -6.89
CA PRO A 18 -12.55 -3.05 -6.93
C PRO A 18 -13.59 -2.04 -6.43
N LEU A 19 -13.15 -0.88 -5.94
CA LEU A 19 -14.04 0.18 -5.47
C LEU A 19 -15.00 0.62 -6.58
N CYS A 20 -16.31 0.53 -6.31
CA CYS A 20 -17.41 0.89 -7.19
C CYS A 20 -18.58 1.39 -6.34
N GLU A 21 -19.61 1.97 -6.97
CA GLU A 21 -20.75 2.55 -6.25
C GLU A 21 -21.51 1.54 -5.37
N ASP A 22 -21.60 0.28 -5.81
CA ASP A 22 -22.27 -0.80 -5.09
C ASP A 22 -21.32 -1.69 -4.26
N TRP A 23 -20.08 -1.25 -4.06
CA TRP A 23 -19.05 -2.01 -3.34
C TRP A 23 -19.50 -2.46 -1.94
N MET A 24 -20.18 -1.57 -1.20
CA MET A 24 -20.65 -1.85 0.15
C MET A 24 -21.98 -2.64 0.18
N THR A 25 -22.77 -2.56 -0.88
CA THR A 25 -24.12 -3.14 -0.90
C THR A 25 -24.15 -4.57 -1.43
N ASP A 26 -23.14 -4.98 -2.18
CA ASP A 26 -23.01 -6.32 -2.76
C ASP A 26 -21.59 -6.89 -2.55
N PRO A 27 -21.20 -7.16 -1.30
CA PRO A 27 -19.88 -7.70 -1.00
C PRO A 27 -19.76 -9.16 -1.44
N ILE A 28 -18.56 -9.56 -1.86
CA ILE A 28 -18.25 -10.96 -2.16
C ILE A 28 -18.23 -11.75 -0.85
N PRO A 29 -19.04 -12.80 -0.70
CA PRO A 29 -18.97 -13.64 0.49
C PRO A 29 -17.69 -14.46 0.49
N HIS A 30 -17.02 -14.51 1.62
CA HIS A 30 -15.81 -15.28 1.81
C HIS A 30 -15.99 -16.35 2.90
N SER A 31 -15.28 -17.46 2.72
CA SER A 31 -15.17 -18.52 3.73
C SER A 31 -13.73 -19.01 3.75
N GLY A 32 -13.17 -19.19 4.94
CA GLY A 32 -11.79 -19.63 5.12
C GLY A 32 -11.06 -18.77 6.13
N GLU A 33 -9.91 -19.27 6.55
CA GLU A 33 -9.08 -18.63 7.57
C GLU A 33 -8.04 -17.66 6.97
N TYR A 34 -7.68 -17.91 5.70
CA TYR A 34 -6.73 -17.11 4.94
C TYR A 34 -7.27 -16.84 3.53
N LEU A 35 -7.36 -15.57 3.17
CA LEU A 35 -7.97 -15.12 1.92
C LEU A 35 -6.95 -14.33 1.09
N ARG A 36 -6.82 -14.70 -0.18
CA ARG A 36 -6.01 -13.97 -1.15
C ARG A 36 -6.80 -12.85 -1.81
N SER A 37 -6.11 -11.77 -2.12
CA SER A 37 -6.68 -10.66 -2.91
C SER A 37 -7.08 -11.11 -4.31
N GLN A 38 -8.05 -10.42 -4.89
CA GLN A 38 -8.47 -10.57 -6.29
C GLN A 38 -7.58 -9.69 -7.17
N ASP A 39 -6.52 -10.29 -7.70
CA ASP A 39 -5.54 -9.57 -8.49
C ASP A 39 -6.05 -9.25 -9.90
N PRO A 40 -5.80 -8.03 -10.41
CA PRO A 40 -6.07 -7.68 -11.79
C PRO A 40 -5.04 -8.28 -12.75
N ASP A 41 -5.28 -8.18 -14.06
CA ASP A 41 -4.21 -8.43 -15.03
C ASP A 41 -3.15 -7.31 -14.95
N PHE A 42 -2.04 -7.60 -14.30
CA PHE A 42 -0.94 -6.65 -14.09
C PHE A 42 -0.26 -6.19 -15.38
N LYS A 43 -0.49 -6.83 -16.53
CA LYS A 43 0.01 -6.38 -17.82
C LYS A 43 -0.54 -5.03 -18.24
N GLN A 44 -1.67 -4.61 -17.64
CA GLN A 44 -2.24 -3.28 -17.86
C GLN A 44 -1.43 -2.16 -17.20
N PHE A 45 -0.62 -2.49 -16.18
CA PHE A 45 0.12 -1.55 -15.35
C PHE A 45 1.64 -1.66 -15.52
N LEU A 46 2.13 -2.84 -15.86
CA LEU A 46 3.55 -3.17 -15.82
C LEU A 46 4.00 -3.84 -17.11
N ASN A 47 5.20 -3.45 -17.55
CA ASN A 47 5.89 -4.19 -18.58
C ASN A 47 6.21 -5.62 -18.08
N PRO A 48 5.95 -6.67 -18.86
CA PRO A 48 6.20 -8.05 -18.47
C PRO A 48 7.63 -8.33 -17.99
N MET A 49 8.63 -7.64 -18.55
CA MET A 49 10.03 -7.81 -18.17
C MET A 49 10.29 -7.27 -16.74
N GLN A 50 9.69 -6.15 -16.37
CA GLN A 50 9.76 -5.59 -15.02
C GLN A 50 8.98 -6.45 -14.03
N ALA A 51 7.76 -6.86 -14.39
CA ALA A 51 6.88 -7.66 -13.55
C ALA A 51 7.47 -9.01 -13.13
N ARG A 52 8.33 -9.62 -13.97
CA ARG A 52 8.97 -10.93 -13.66
C ARG A 52 9.86 -10.90 -12.42
N ARG A 53 10.40 -9.75 -12.03
CA ARG A 53 11.31 -9.59 -10.90
C ARG A 53 10.63 -9.04 -9.65
N MET A 54 9.34 -8.71 -9.73
CA MET A 54 8.57 -8.11 -8.64
C MET A 54 7.76 -9.18 -7.91
N GLY A 55 7.81 -9.17 -6.59
CA GLY A 55 6.86 -9.89 -5.74
C GLY A 55 5.43 -9.38 -5.96
N LEU A 56 4.46 -10.12 -5.47
CA LEU A 56 3.06 -9.83 -5.72
C LEU A 56 2.62 -8.51 -5.06
N ILE A 57 3.08 -8.24 -3.85
CA ILE A 57 2.81 -6.99 -3.14
C ILE A 57 3.26 -5.74 -3.93
N LEU A 58 4.40 -5.79 -4.59
CA LEU A 58 4.90 -4.68 -5.41
C LEU A 58 4.02 -4.43 -6.63
N LYS A 59 3.54 -5.49 -7.28
CA LYS A 59 2.63 -5.39 -8.42
C LYS A 59 1.30 -4.79 -8.01
N ARG A 60 0.76 -5.20 -6.85
CA ARG A 60 -0.47 -4.66 -6.27
C ARG A 60 -0.31 -3.18 -5.91
N ALA A 61 0.77 -2.82 -5.20
CA ALA A 61 1.06 -1.45 -4.82
C ALA A 61 1.16 -0.52 -6.04
N ILE A 62 1.85 -0.94 -7.10
CA ILE A 62 1.96 -0.19 -8.35
C ILE A 62 0.59 -0.05 -9.02
N ALA A 63 -0.19 -1.14 -9.12
CA ALA A 63 -1.49 -1.11 -9.78
C ALA A 63 -2.47 -0.16 -9.09
N VAL A 64 -2.59 -0.21 -7.75
CA VAL A 64 -3.48 0.71 -7.02
C VAL A 64 -2.99 2.15 -7.07
N SER A 65 -1.67 2.37 -6.99
CA SER A 65 -1.07 3.70 -7.09
C SER A 65 -1.35 4.36 -8.44
N LEU A 66 -1.10 3.64 -9.54
CA LEU A 66 -1.37 4.14 -10.89
C LEU A 66 -2.85 4.39 -11.12
N THR A 67 -3.73 3.53 -10.61
CA THR A 67 -5.18 3.71 -10.70
C THR A 67 -5.61 4.96 -9.96
N ALA A 68 -5.20 5.13 -8.69
CA ALA A 68 -5.55 6.30 -7.90
C ALA A 68 -5.03 7.59 -8.51
N LEU A 69 -3.78 7.63 -8.96
CA LEU A 69 -3.19 8.81 -9.61
C LEU A 69 -3.91 9.17 -10.92
N LYS A 70 -4.22 8.17 -11.74
CA LYS A 70 -4.98 8.36 -12.98
C LYS A 70 -6.36 8.97 -12.70
N ASP A 71 -7.07 8.45 -11.70
CA ASP A 71 -8.40 8.94 -11.33
C ASP A 71 -8.36 10.35 -10.74
N ALA A 72 -7.28 10.70 -10.05
CA ALA A 72 -7.03 12.06 -9.57
C ALA A 72 -6.52 13.02 -10.67
N GLY A 73 -6.13 12.51 -11.84
CA GLY A 73 -5.54 13.32 -12.91
C GLY A 73 -4.12 13.84 -12.59
N ILE A 74 -3.37 13.10 -11.74
CA ILE A 74 -2.01 13.44 -11.33
C ILE A 74 -1.04 12.43 -11.96
N GLU A 75 -0.03 12.92 -12.68
CA GLU A 75 0.98 12.05 -13.30
C GLU A 75 2.07 11.65 -12.30
N CYS A 76 2.53 12.59 -11.47
CA CYS A 76 3.55 12.38 -10.45
C CYS A 76 3.15 13.15 -9.19
N PRO A 77 3.05 12.46 -8.03
CA PRO A 77 2.74 13.13 -6.77
C PRO A 77 3.97 13.87 -6.23
N ASP A 78 3.74 14.91 -5.41
CA ASP A 78 4.83 15.63 -4.73
C ASP A 78 5.49 14.77 -3.66
N ALA A 79 4.74 13.81 -3.09
CA ALA A 79 5.23 12.92 -2.06
C ALA A 79 4.52 11.55 -2.11
N ILE A 80 5.21 10.53 -1.57
CA ILE A 80 4.70 9.17 -1.40
C ILE A 80 4.86 8.78 0.06
N PHE A 81 3.76 8.39 0.69
CA PHE A 81 3.71 7.85 2.05
C PHE A 81 3.16 6.43 1.99
N THR A 82 3.85 5.49 2.59
CA THR A 82 3.44 4.09 2.57
C THR A 82 3.41 3.52 3.97
N GLY A 83 2.31 2.88 4.34
CA GLY A 83 2.20 2.05 5.54
C GLY A 83 2.25 0.58 5.17
N THR A 84 2.99 -0.21 5.94
CA THR A 84 2.98 -1.68 5.85
C THR A 84 3.33 -2.27 7.21
N GLY A 85 2.54 -3.23 7.67
CA GLY A 85 2.78 -3.89 8.95
C GLY A 85 3.82 -4.99 8.85
N LEU A 86 3.75 -5.79 7.79
CA LEU A 86 4.59 -6.98 7.58
C LEU A 86 5.64 -6.80 6.48
N GLY A 87 5.45 -5.86 5.56
CA GLY A 87 6.35 -5.64 4.43
C GLY A 87 6.27 -6.74 3.36
N CYS A 88 7.38 -6.98 2.69
CA CYS A 88 7.50 -7.92 1.57
C CYS A 88 7.77 -9.35 2.08
N MET A 89 6.75 -10.01 2.63
CA MET A 89 6.89 -11.31 3.30
C MET A 89 7.28 -12.44 2.36
N GLU A 90 6.73 -12.50 1.15
CA GLU A 90 7.12 -13.53 0.16
C GLU A 90 8.63 -13.52 -0.11
N ASN A 91 9.22 -12.33 -0.30
CA ASN A 91 10.65 -12.21 -0.53
C ASN A 91 11.48 -12.50 0.73
N THR A 92 10.98 -12.11 1.90
CA THR A 92 11.61 -12.43 3.20
C THR A 92 11.68 -13.93 3.41
N GLU A 93 10.59 -14.65 3.20
CA GLU A 93 10.53 -16.11 3.31
C GLU A 93 11.42 -16.80 2.29
N ASN A 94 11.42 -16.35 1.04
CA ASN A 94 12.30 -16.89 -0.01
C ASN A 94 13.77 -16.71 0.38
N PHE A 95 14.14 -15.56 0.94
CA PHE A 95 15.51 -15.30 1.39
C PHE A 95 15.91 -16.22 2.56
N LEU A 96 15.07 -16.28 3.60
CA LEU A 96 15.33 -17.11 4.78
C LEU A 96 15.34 -18.60 4.43
N SER A 97 14.43 -19.05 3.59
CA SER A 97 14.39 -20.45 3.12
C SER A 97 15.64 -20.84 2.31
N ALA A 98 16.10 -19.93 1.46
CA ALA A 98 17.35 -20.13 0.70
C ALA A 98 18.56 -20.21 1.66
N MET A 99 18.61 -19.32 2.65
CA MET A 99 19.67 -19.33 3.67
C MET A 99 19.68 -20.62 4.49
N CYS A 100 18.53 -21.13 4.90
CA CYS A 100 18.42 -22.39 5.64
C CYS A 100 18.80 -23.61 4.81
N ARG A 101 18.47 -23.62 3.51
CA ARG A 101 18.72 -24.75 2.62
C ARG A 101 20.15 -24.77 2.08
N ASP A 102 20.64 -23.64 1.62
CA ASP A 102 21.86 -23.52 0.81
C ASP A 102 23.04 -22.90 1.60
N GLY A 103 22.78 -22.42 2.83
CA GLY A 103 23.76 -21.70 3.66
C GLY A 103 23.92 -20.25 3.21
N GLU A 104 24.90 -19.56 3.79
CA GLU A 104 25.08 -18.11 3.59
C GLU A 104 25.93 -17.72 2.36
N GLU A 105 26.61 -18.69 1.73
CA GLU A 105 27.64 -18.42 0.73
C GLU A 105 27.11 -18.05 -0.67
N MET A 106 25.90 -18.51 -1.02
CA MET A 106 25.34 -18.40 -2.39
C MET A 106 23.96 -17.77 -2.42
N LEU A 107 23.64 -16.88 -1.48
CA LEU A 107 22.30 -16.27 -1.40
C LEU A 107 22.03 -15.30 -2.56
N PRO A 108 20.88 -15.40 -3.23
CA PRO A 108 20.49 -14.45 -4.27
C PRO A 108 20.27 -13.05 -3.68
N PRO A 109 21.06 -12.03 -4.05
CA PRO A 109 20.90 -10.67 -3.48
C PRO A 109 19.51 -10.06 -3.72
N THR A 110 18.84 -10.52 -4.77
CA THR A 110 17.51 -10.01 -5.17
C THR A 110 16.47 -10.21 -4.07
N TYR A 111 16.45 -11.38 -3.41
CA TYR A 111 15.48 -11.62 -2.34
C TYR A 111 15.69 -10.67 -1.16
N PHE A 112 16.95 -10.46 -0.76
CA PHE A 112 17.28 -9.51 0.30
C PHE A 112 16.90 -8.09 -0.07
N MET A 113 17.27 -7.63 -1.27
CA MET A 113 16.94 -6.28 -1.74
C MET A 113 15.43 -6.04 -1.83
N MET A 114 14.65 -7.07 -2.14
CA MET A 114 13.19 -6.98 -2.30
C MET A 114 12.41 -7.31 -1.03
N SER A 115 13.08 -7.65 0.08
CA SER A 115 12.42 -7.97 1.36
C SER A 115 12.20 -6.78 2.27
N THR A 116 12.89 -5.66 2.02
CA THR A 116 12.80 -4.49 2.91
C THR A 116 11.46 -3.75 2.75
N HIS A 117 10.92 -3.22 3.85
CA HIS A 117 9.61 -2.56 3.88
C HIS A 117 9.51 -1.37 2.91
N ASN A 118 10.58 -0.58 2.81
CA ASN A 118 10.64 0.59 1.92
C ASN A 118 10.72 0.24 0.43
N THR A 119 10.93 -1.03 0.07
CA THR A 119 10.95 -1.46 -1.34
C THR A 119 9.62 -1.16 -2.02
N ILE A 120 8.50 -1.23 -1.29
CA ILE A 120 7.17 -0.97 -1.84
C ILE A 120 7.09 0.47 -2.36
N SER A 121 7.33 1.45 -1.50
CA SER A 121 7.26 2.87 -1.87
C SER A 121 8.34 3.25 -2.89
N SER A 122 9.54 2.66 -2.77
CA SER A 122 10.64 2.89 -3.70
C SER A 122 10.33 2.38 -5.10
N ALA A 123 9.68 1.21 -5.24
CA ALA A 123 9.26 0.69 -6.53
C ALA A 123 8.26 1.61 -7.24
N VAL A 124 7.29 2.16 -6.50
CA VAL A 124 6.32 3.13 -7.01
C VAL A 124 7.04 4.42 -7.42
N ALA A 125 7.92 4.96 -6.58
CA ALA A 125 8.67 6.19 -6.88
C ALA A 125 9.55 6.06 -8.13
N ILE A 126 10.27 4.93 -8.27
CA ILE A 126 11.12 4.66 -9.43
C ILE A 126 10.27 4.58 -10.72
N LEU A 127 9.13 3.89 -10.67
CA LEU A 127 8.24 3.75 -11.82
C LEU A 127 7.69 5.12 -12.26
N LEU A 128 7.27 5.95 -11.31
CA LEU A 128 6.71 7.28 -11.54
C LEU A 128 7.80 8.34 -11.82
N ARG A 129 9.08 8.01 -11.64
CA ARG A 129 10.19 8.98 -11.63
C ARG A 129 9.95 10.10 -10.62
N CYS A 130 9.32 9.78 -9.51
CA CYS A 130 9.05 10.72 -8.42
C CYS A 130 10.33 10.89 -7.59
N HIS A 131 10.81 12.12 -7.50
CA HIS A 131 11.99 12.50 -6.72
C HIS A 131 11.62 13.29 -5.46
N GLY A 132 10.33 13.37 -5.16
CA GLY A 132 9.79 14.04 -3.99
C GLY A 132 10.02 13.27 -2.69
N TYR A 133 9.39 13.73 -1.63
CA TYR A 133 9.43 13.08 -0.33
C TYR A 133 8.86 11.66 -0.41
N ASN A 134 9.58 10.70 0.18
CA ASN A 134 9.16 9.29 0.18
C ASN A 134 9.45 8.69 1.56
N CYS A 135 8.41 8.28 2.26
CA CYS A 135 8.51 7.72 3.61
C CYS A 135 7.68 6.44 3.73
N THR A 136 8.25 5.45 4.42
CA THR A 136 7.58 4.19 4.74
C THR A 136 7.45 4.04 6.25
N TYR A 137 6.23 3.81 6.70
CA TYR A 137 5.88 3.53 8.08
C TYR A 137 5.70 2.03 8.28
N SER A 138 6.41 1.47 9.26
CA SER A 138 6.31 0.06 9.63
C SER A 138 6.09 -0.04 11.14
N GLN A 139 4.84 0.18 11.55
CA GLN A 139 4.39 0.25 12.94
C GLN A 139 3.26 -0.75 13.19
N LYS A 140 3.33 -1.94 12.59
CA LYS A 140 2.30 -2.97 12.68
C LYS A 140 0.92 -2.42 12.28
N ASP A 141 -0.06 -2.55 13.16
CA ASP A 141 -1.48 -2.26 12.89
C ASP A 141 -1.78 -0.79 12.62
N ILE A 142 -0.88 0.13 13.03
CA ILE A 142 -1.06 1.58 12.84
C ILE A 142 -0.14 2.17 11.75
N SER A 143 0.40 1.32 10.89
CA SER A 143 1.34 1.76 9.83
C SER A 143 0.68 2.69 8.82
N PHE A 144 -0.53 2.38 8.40
CA PHE A 144 -1.28 3.21 7.45
C PHE A 144 -1.70 4.54 8.09
N GLU A 145 -2.24 4.51 9.29
CA GLU A 145 -2.67 5.70 10.03
C GLU A 145 -1.49 6.66 10.26
N SER A 146 -0.30 6.12 10.53
CA SER A 146 0.92 6.92 10.68
C SER A 146 1.34 7.58 9.36
N ALA A 147 1.27 6.85 8.24
CA ALA A 147 1.53 7.38 6.91
C ALA A 147 0.52 8.48 6.54
N LEU A 148 -0.77 8.25 6.84
CA LEU A 148 -1.85 9.19 6.58
C LEU A 148 -1.70 10.47 7.44
N LEU A 149 -1.34 10.32 8.71
CA LEU A 149 -1.14 11.44 9.63
C LEU A 149 0.02 12.34 9.17
N ASP A 150 1.16 11.75 8.77
CA ASP A 150 2.29 12.54 8.27
C ASP A 150 1.91 13.28 6.98
N ALA A 151 1.28 12.60 6.02
CA ALA A 151 0.79 13.23 4.80
C ALA A 151 -0.17 14.40 5.11
N PHE A 152 -1.11 14.20 6.03
CA PHE A 152 -2.05 15.22 6.47
C PHE A 152 -1.36 16.45 7.05
N ILE A 153 -0.41 16.24 7.98
CA ILE A 153 0.34 17.33 8.62
C ILE A 153 1.15 18.12 7.59
N GLN A 154 1.81 17.44 6.66
CA GLN A 154 2.66 18.10 5.67
C GLN A 154 1.86 18.89 4.64
N LEU A 155 0.73 18.36 4.18
CA LEU A 155 -0.22 19.06 3.32
C LEU A 155 -0.83 20.26 4.04
N GLN A 156 -1.24 20.11 5.30
CA GLN A 156 -1.77 21.20 6.11
C GLN A 156 -0.77 22.34 6.30
N ALA A 157 0.51 21.99 6.46
CA ALA A 157 1.60 22.95 6.59
C ALA A 157 2.01 23.60 5.25
N GLY A 158 1.40 23.21 4.13
CA GLY A 158 1.72 23.76 2.79
C GLY A 158 3.11 23.37 2.30
N ARG A 159 3.64 22.24 2.74
CA ARG A 159 4.97 21.74 2.28
C ARG A 159 4.89 21.04 0.94
N MET A 160 3.70 20.61 0.55
CA MET A 160 3.37 19.97 -0.71
C MET A 160 1.91 20.26 -1.08
N ASP A 161 1.55 20.12 -2.33
CA ASP A 161 0.19 20.35 -2.82
C ASP A 161 -0.62 19.05 -2.89
N ASN A 162 0.05 17.93 -3.13
CA ASN A 162 -0.57 16.61 -3.22
C ASN A 162 0.36 15.50 -2.71
N ALA A 163 -0.24 14.37 -2.35
CA ALA A 163 0.47 13.19 -1.87
C ALA A 163 -0.25 11.91 -2.26
N LEU A 164 0.52 10.88 -2.56
CA LEU A 164 0.06 9.50 -2.68
C LEU A 164 0.27 8.80 -1.33
N VAL A 165 -0.80 8.30 -0.73
CA VAL A 165 -0.74 7.55 0.53
C VAL A 165 -1.21 6.12 0.28
N GLY A 166 -0.37 5.14 0.57
CA GLY A 166 -0.67 3.72 0.33
C GLY A 166 -0.62 2.87 1.60
N SER A 167 -1.41 1.80 1.61
CA SER A 167 -1.31 0.70 2.57
C SER A 167 -1.18 -0.60 1.80
N HIS A 168 -0.14 -1.36 2.09
CA HIS A 168 0.16 -2.58 1.34
C HIS A 168 0.66 -3.66 2.28
N ASP A 169 -0.12 -4.73 2.42
CA ASP A 169 0.26 -5.88 3.21
C ASP A 169 -0.03 -7.18 2.46
N GLU A 170 0.89 -8.11 2.57
CA GLU A 170 0.73 -9.48 2.12
C GLU A 170 0.95 -10.43 3.28
N THR A 171 0.26 -11.55 3.22
CA THR A 171 0.47 -12.68 4.11
C THR A 171 0.69 -13.91 3.28
N THR A 172 1.71 -14.69 3.59
CA THR A 172 1.92 -15.99 2.95
C THR A 172 1.29 -17.09 3.79
N PRO A 173 1.08 -18.29 3.24
CA PRO A 173 0.60 -19.43 4.04
C PRO A 173 1.51 -19.76 5.24
N ASP A 174 2.83 -19.63 5.08
CA ASP A 174 3.78 -19.90 6.16
C ASP A 174 3.76 -18.80 7.21
N THR A 175 3.75 -17.53 6.82
CA THR A 175 3.58 -16.40 7.75
C THR A 175 2.27 -16.51 8.52
N TYR A 176 1.16 -16.80 7.82
CA TYR A 176 -0.13 -17.00 8.47
C TYR A 176 -0.07 -18.09 9.54
N ARG A 177 0.47 -19.25 9.19
CA ARG A 177 0.63 -20.37 10.14
C ARG A 177 1.47 -19.97 11.34
N LEU A 178 2.61 -19.34 11.14
CA LEU A 178 3.50 -18.92 12.23
C LEU A 178 2.85 -17.87 13.14
N LEU A 179 2.15 -16.89 12.59
CA LEU A 179 1.44 -15.85 13.36
C LEU A 179 0.29 -16.46 14.18
N ARG A 180 -0.42 -17.43 13.61
CA ARG A 180 -1.47 -18.17 14.34
C ARG A 180 -0.88 -19.02 15.48
N GLU A 181 0.19 -19.78 15.24
CA GLU A 181 0.90 -20.54 16.25
C GLU A 181 1.47 -19.65 17.37
N ALA A 182 1.87 -18.43 17.04
CA ALA A 182 2.35 -17.41 17.98
C ALA A 182 1.22 -16.68 18.74
N GLY A 183 -0.05 -16.97 18.42
CA GLY A 183 -1.22 -16.39 19.10
C GLY A 183 -1.60 -14.98 18.64
N TYR A 184 -1.12 -14.52 17.48
CA TYR A 184 -1.55 -13.24 16.91
C TYR A 184 -2.95 -13.30 16.28
N PHE A 185 -3.37 -14.47 15.83
CA PHE A 185 -4.71 -14.72 15.31
C PHE A 185 -5.40 -15.79 16.14
N ASP A 186 -6.61 -15.52 16.57
CA ASP A 186 -7.49 -16.53 17.14
C ASP A 186 -8.36 -17.17 16.05
N ASP A 187 -9.13 -18.18 16.44
CA ASP A 187 -9.98 -18.94 15.48
C ASP A 187 -11.16 -18.13 14.91
N THR A 188 -11.36 -16.90 15.37
CA THR A 188 -12.43 -16.01 14.93
C THR A 188 -11.95 -14.99 13.88
N VAL A 189 -10.63 -14.85 13.69
CA VAL A 189 -10.03 -13.87 12.80
C VAL A 189 -9.68 -14.50 11.47
N THR A 190 -10.20 -13.93 10.40
CA THR A 190 -9.81 -14.27 9.02
C THR A 190 -8.70 -13.33 8.57
N ALA A 191 -7.55 -13.89 8.22
CA ALA A 191 -6.46 -13.12 7.64
C ALA A 191 -6.69 -12.87 6.14
N ALA A 192 -6.39 -11.66 5.68
CA ALA A 192 -6.54 -11.28 4.28
C ALA A 192 -5.40 -10.38 3.82
N GLU A 193 -5.09 -10.44 2.53
CA GLU A 193 -4.17 -9.54 1.88
C GLU A 193 -4.91 -8.33 1.31
N ALA A 194 -4.26 -7.16 1.33
CA ALA A 194 -4.80 -5.98 0.69
C ALA A 194 -3.71 -5.00 0.26
N SER A 195 -4.00 -4.25 -0.79
CA SER A 195 -3.26 -3.06 -1.19
C SER A 195 -4.25 -1.95 -1.50
N SER A 196 -4.04 -0.78 -0.94
CA SER A 196 -4.86 0.40 -1.21
C SER A 196 -3.99 1.63 -1.41
N ALA A 197 -4.50 2.58 -2.18
CA ALA A 197 -3.84 3.86 -2.41
C ALA A 197 -4.88 4.98 -2.47
N PHE A 198 -4.52 6.10 -1.87
CA PHE A 198 -5.31 7.32 -1.83
C PHE A 198 -4.49 8.49 -2.36
N VAL A 199 -5.10 9.36 -3.14
CA VAL A 199 -4.49 10.64 -3.51
C VAL A 199 -5.11 11.72 -2.65
N LEU A 200 -4.27 12.39 -1.87
CA LEU A 200 -4.63 13.54 -1.06
C LEU A 200 -4.18 14.83 -1.74
N SER A 201 -4.91 15.92 -1.54
CA SER A 201 -4.47 17.26 -1.94
C SER A 201 -4.88 18.32 -0.96
N ALA A 202 -4.06 19.36 -0.85
CA ALA A 202 -4.45 20.60 -0.23
C ALA A 202 -5.40 21.39 -1.14
N ASP A 203 -6.28 22.20 -0.53
CA ASP A 203 -7.15 23.12 -1.27
C ASP A 203 -6.36 24.37 -1.67
N SER A 204 -5.37 24.20 -2.52
CA SER A 204 -4.52 25.31 -3.00
C SER A 204 -5.00 25.95 -4.30
N GLY A 205 -6.10 25.47 -4.87
CA GLY A 205 -6.67 25.99 -6.12
C GLY A 205 -5.80 25.76 -7.39
N SER A 206 -4.61 25.18 -7.22
CA SER A 206 -3.62 25.02 -8.31
C SER A 206 -3.78 23.74 -9.12
N LEU A 207 -4.53 22.76 -8.61
CA LEU A 207 -4.76 21.50 -9.30
C LEU A 207 -6.02 21.60 -10.18
N ASN A 208 -5.85 21.68 -11.48
CA ASN A 208 -6.93 21.58 -12.48
C ASN A 208 -7.47 20.15 -12.54
N LEU A 209 -8.15 19.72 -11.49
CA LEU A 209 -8.73 18.40 -11.42
C LEU A 209 -10.10 18.38 -12.05
N SER A 210 -10.26 17.56 -13.07
CA SER A 210 -11.52 17.42 -13.83
C SER A 210 -12.69 16.83 -13.02
N LYS A 211 -12.39 16.23 -11.87
CA LYS A 211 -13.37 15.66 -10.92
C LYS A 211 -13.22 16.36 -9.57
N GLY A 212 -14.35 16.62 -8.90
CA GLY A 212 -14.35 17.07 -7.52
C GLY A 212 -13.74 16.02 -6.56
N PRO A 213 -13.39 16.42 -5.33
CA PRO A 213 -12.91 15.51 -4.31
C PRO A 213 -13.99 14.51 -3.91
N LEU A 214 -13.56 13.33 -3.45
CA LEU A 214 -14.46 12.34 -2.86
C LEU A 214 -15.01 12.83 -1.51
N CYS A 215 -14.13 13.36 -0.67
CA CYS A 215 -14.48 13.94 0.63
C CYS A 215 -13.36 14.84 1.16
N GLU A 216 -13.68 15.64 2.18
CA GLU A 216 -12.70 16.38 2.99
C GLU A 216 -12.17 15.44 4.09
N LEU A 217 -10.85 15.41 4.26
CA LEU A 217 -10.18 14.78 5.40
C LEU A 217 -9.99 15.87 6.47
N ALA A 218 -10.92 15.96 7.41
CA ALA A 218 -10.97 17.03 8.39
C ALA A 218 -9.91 16.89 9.49
N ASP A 219 -9.63 15.67 9.93
CA ASP A 219 -8.65 15.37 10.99
C ASP A 219 -8.19 13.93 10.93
N VAL A 220 -7.01 13.64 11.49
CA VAL A 220 -6.46 12.30 11.68
C VAL A 220 -5.96 12.20 13.12
N GLN A 221 -6.50 11.25 13.87
CA GLN A 221 -6.12 11.01 15.26
C GLN A 221 -5.75 9.53 15.44
N ILE A 222 -4.60 9.28 16.08
CA ILE A 222 -4.19 7.96 16.51
C ILE A 222 -4.37 7.90 18.02
N LEU A 223 -5.30 7.08 18.47
CA LEU A 223 -5.58 6.87 19.88
C LEU A 223 -4.92 5.57 20.36
N HIS A 224 -4.14 5.66 21.40
CA HIS A 224 -3.56 4.50 22.06
C HIS A 224 -4.44 4.13 23.27
N SER A 225 -4.96 2.91 23.28
CA SER A 225 -5.58 2.33 24.47
C SER A 225 -4.52 1.55 25.25
N PRO A 226 -4.33 1.86 26.54
CA PRO A 226 -3.38 1.15 27.39
C PRO A 226 -3.80 -0.30 27.64
#